data_dd87b28346ac2085b5de05b96debabdb
#
_entry.id   dd87b28346ac2085b5de05b96debabdb
#
_cell.length_a   1.000
_cell.length_b   1.000
_cell.length_c   1.000
_cell.angle_alpha   90.00
_cell.angle_beta   90.00
_cell.angle_gamma   90.00
#
_symmetry.space_group_name_H-M   'P 1'
#
loop_
_entity.id
_entity.type
_entity.pdbx_description
1 polymer ?
#
loop_
_entity_poly.entity_id
_entity_poly.type
_entity_poly.pdbx_seq_one_letter_code
_entity_poly.pdbx_strand_id
1 'polypeptide(L)' 'TVPGYAGTKGDIVFNVNPVPNSPFAWVCLGSYQWKVLKAVE' A
#
# COMPACT_ATOMS: atom_id res chain seq x y z
N THR A 1 -0.27 1.72 -7.38
CA THR A 1 -1.73 1.71 -7.31
C THR A 1 -2.20 0.90 -6.12
N VAL A 2 -3.16 1.44 -5.41
CA VAL A 2 -3.74 0.77 -4.27
C VAL A 2 -4.28 -0.59 -4.69
N PRO A 3 -3.98 -1.67 -3.92
CA PRO A 3 -4.55 -2.97 -4.25
C PRO A 3 -6.07 -2.92 -4.29
N GLY A 4 -6.65 -3.59 -5.26
CA GLY A 4 -8.10 -3.56 -5.46
C GLY A 4 -8.79 -4.81 -4.94
N TYR A 5 -8.17 -5.54 -4.04
CA TYR A 5 -8.77 -6.75 -3.50
C TYR A 5 -8.86 -6.66 -1.98
N ALA A 6 -9.67 -7.53 -1.41
CA ALA A 6 -9.81 -7.60 0.03
C ALA A 6 -8.57 -8.27 0.62
N GLY A 7 -7.95 -7.60 1.59
CA GLY A 7 -6.80 -8.14 2.27
C GLY A 7 -7.13 -8.48 3.71
N THR A 8 -6.15 -9.04 4.39
CA THR A 8 -6.25 -9.32 5.81
C THR A 8 -5.55 -8.21 6.57
N LYS A 9 -6.13 -7.82 7.68
CA LYS A 9 -5.54 -6.77 8.51
C LYS A 9 -4.08 -7.11 8.80
N GLY A 10 -3.21 -6.15 8.52
CA GLY A 10 -1.79 -6.32 8.72
C GLY A 10 -1.02 -6.73 7.47
N ASP A 11 -1.73 -7.05 6.38
CA ASP A 11 -1.07 -7.38 5.12
C ASP A 11 -0.34 -6.17 4.57
N ILE A 12 0.81 -6.41 3.97
CA ILE A 12 1.59 -5.35 3.32
C ILE A 12 1.85 -5.76 1.89
N VAL A 13 1.56 -4.85 0.98
CA VAL A 13 1.84 -5.04 -0.44
C VAL A 13 2.84 -3.97 -0.86
N PHE A 14 3.93 -4.39 -1.49
CA PHE A 14 4.95 -3.46 -1.94
C PHE A 14 4.68 -3.02 -3.37
N ASN A 15 4.98 -1.76 -3.63
CA ASN A 15 4.90 -1.23 -4.98
C ASN A 15 6.06 -1.81 -5.80
N VAL A 16 5.75 -2.47 -6.91
CA VAL A 16 6.79 -3.11 -7.72
C VAL A 16 7.52 -2.11 -8.61
N ASN A 17 7.01 -0.90 -8.73
CA ASN A 17 7.62 0.12 -9.58
C ASN A 17 7.57 1.47 -8.89
N PRO A 18 8.26 1.61 -7.75
CA PRO A 18 8.22 2.87 -7.01
C PRO A 18 8.98 3.96 -7.76
N VAL A 19 8.43 5.17 -7.71
CA VAL A 19 9.09 6.35 -8.26
C VAL A 19 9.08 7.42 -7.18
N PRO A 20 9.88 8.47 -7.31
CA PRO A 20 9.91 9.54 -6.31
C PRO A 20 8.52 10.12 -6.08
N ASN A 21 8.19 10.39 -4.83
CA ASN A 21 6.91 10.98 -4.42
C ASN A 21 5.72 10.07 -4.65
N SER A 22 5.93 8.78 -4.83
CA SER A 22 4.84 7.83 -4.94
C SER A 22 4.91 6.83 -3.80
N PRO A 23 3.81 6.13 -3.52
CA PRO A 23 3.83 5.13 -2.46
C PRO A 23 4.80 4.01 -2.77
N PHE A 24 5.51 3.53 -1.75
CA PHE A 24 6.37 2.36 -1.93
C PHE A 24 5.68 1.09 -1.43
N ALA A 25 4.60 1.22 -0.68
CA ALA A 25 3.87 0.07 -0.17
C ALA A 25 2.50 0.50 0.33
N TRP A 26 1.65 -0.49 0.58
CA TRP A 26 0.35 -0.28 1.19
C TRP A 26 0.14 -1.31 2.28
N VAL A 27 -0.44 -0.91 3.39
CA VAL A 27 -0.78 -1.82 4.48
C VAL A 27 -2.29 -1.94 4.58
N CYS A 28 -2.77 -3.16 4.74
CA CYS A 28 -4.20 -3.41 4.85
C CYS A 28 -4.67 -3.20 6.28
N LEU A 29 -5.73 -2.41 6.43
CA LEU A 29 -6.34 -2.17 7.73
C LEU A 29 -7.56 -3.06 7.95
N GLY A 30 -7.87 -3.90 6.95
CA GLY A 30 -9.02 -4.78 7.01
C GLY A 30 -9.82 -4.68 5.72
N SER A 31 -10.16 -5.82 5.11
CA SER A 31 -10.93 -5.84 3.86
C SER A 31 -10.30 -4.94 2.81
N TYR A 32 -11.05 -3.98 2.31
CA TYR A 32 -10.59 -3.11 1.23
C TYR A 32 -9.91 -1.83 1.72
N GLN A 33 -9.64 -1.73 3.01
CA GLN A 33 -9.08 -0.50 3.57
C GLN A 33 -7.56 -0.57 3.53
N TRP A 34 -6.96 0.13 2.60
CA TRP A 34 -5.52 0.14 2.41
C TRP A 34 -4.97 1.52 2.73
N LYS A 35 -3.91 1.54 3.54
CA LYS A 35 -3.24 2.78 3.89
C LYS A 35 -1.93 2.87 3.12
N VAL A 36 -1.68 4.05 2.57
CA VAL A 36 -0.50 4.31 1.78
C VAL A 36 0.72 4.47 2.68
N LEU A 37 1.81 3.80 2.33
CA LEU A 37 3.11 3.99 2.95
C LEU A 37 3.97 4.74 1.94
N LYS A 38 4.30 5.96 2.26
CA LYS A 38 4.96 6.85 1.32
C LYS A 38 6.16 7.49 1.99
N ALA A 39 7.29 7.44 1.30
CA ALA A 39 8.49 8.09 1.80
C ALA A 39 8.35 9.60 1.65
N VAL A 40 8.88 10.32 2.63
CA VAL A 40 8.93 11.77 2.58
C VAL A 40 10.35 12.15 2.16
N GLU A 41 10.45 12.86 1.06
CA GLU A 41 11.74 13.29 0.54
C GLU A 41 11.83 14.78 0.46
#